data_f6281e1c55caabebdf7b5df78f89ce45
#
_entry.id   f6281e1c55caabebdf7b5df78f89ce45
#
_cell.length_a   1.000
_cell.length_b   1.000
_cell.length_c   1.000
_cell.angle_alpha   90.00
_cell.angle_beta   90.00
_cell.angle_gamma   90.00
#
_symmetry.space_group_name_H-M   'P 1'
#
loop_
_entity.id
_entity.type
_entity.pdbx_description
1 polymer ?
#
loop_
_entity_poly.entity_id
_entity_poly.type
_entity_poly.pdbx_seq_one_letter_code
_entity_poly.pdbx_strand_id
1 'polypeptide(L)'
;MADFDNHEDEADDGGRLDRRSVLKYGGSGAVAAGLAGCQSPQNPYPGSGLRGSGDDDPVPGPVDGGGEGLLSGRTVRIGILAPMNLPLGQSMWDGARLAAKQLNADGGMLGANVEVKKANTEVKPAKAEAEHRRLIRQENCDLTMGIFLGSALIQTFTSIAKLGKIHITTGSADPRAGQLVSKNNTFTEDSGEKEYERFKYHFRAGPINLLDLADAMLEFIENQKGDRGWERVAVLTENVGEFTPYHDRLVESLSDILDVPIVRRVGGISDWSPIYNNIEDENCELALVGLALIGTSAVNQWANQQRDFGFGGIHVPSQSFGYWESTAGNTEYVFTMNAMTPQTENTELTQPFVDAYMEEFDRVPIYSGALTYDAVTLAEQSFRVTMEEEGIEGEIPEADTMIPYMEENTYTGSTILNDFQFTPPDANYAHEPSWTSIEETGVPVFQQWQKDPEVRDDYGVMHSFYPEENKTAEYAVPDWIGGRG
;
A
#
# COMPACT_ATOMS: atom_id res chain seq x y z
N MET A 1 -23.60 20.30 -58.41
CA MET A 1 -23.96 20.93 -57.18
C MET A 1 -23.70 19.88 -56.12
N ALA A 2 -22.49 19.94 -55.57
CA ALA A 2 -21.99 18.95 -54.64
C ALA A 2 -21.88 19.65 -53.28
N ASP A 3 -22.55 19.08 -52.30
CA ASP A 3 -22.40 19.46 -50.92
C ASP A 3 -21.05 18.94 -50.41
N PHE A 4 -20.29 19.83 -49.79
CA PHE A 4 -19.08 19.50 -49.07
C PHE A 4 -19.46 19.32 -47.60
N ASP A 5 -19.39 18.09 -47.12
CA ASP A 5 -19.42 17.79 -45.70
C ASP A 5 -18.08 18.20 -45.05
N ASN A 6 -18.20 19.09 -44.09
CA ASN A 6 -17.12 19.42 -43.15
C ASN A 6 -17.01 18.29 -42.13
N HIS A 7 -15.94 17.52 -42.21
CA HIS A 7 -15.41 16.78 -41.06
C HIS A 7 -14.66 17.75 -40.18
N GLU A 8 -15.25 18.14 -39.07
CA GLU A 8 -14.54 18.73 -37.95
C GLU A 8 -13.81 17.60 -37.22
N ASP A 9 -12.49 17.73 -37.14
CA ASP A 9 -11.62 16.90 -36.32
C ASP A 9 -12.02 17.05 -34.85
N GLU A 10 -12.58 16.00 -34.26
CA GLU A 10 -12.72 15.88 -32.82
C GLU A 10 -11.31 15.72 -32.24
N ALA A 11 -10.80 16.79 -31.67
CA ALA A 11 -9.61 16.76 -30.82
C ALA A 11 -9.92 15.91 -29.58
N ASP A 12 -9.11 14.90 -29.40
CA ASP A 12 -9.02 14.03 -28.24
C ASP A 12 -8.92 14.89 -26.96
N ASP A 13 -10.02 14.96 -26.21
CA ASP A 13 -10.11 15.70 -24.95
C ASP A 13 -9.51 14.83 -23.84
N GLY A 14 -8.19 14.95 -23.70
CA GLY A 14 -7.43 14.25 -22.66
C GLY A 14 -8.03 14.48 -21.28
N GLY A 15 -8.58 13.43 -20.72
CA GLY A 15 -9.38 13.22 -19.53
C GLY A 15 -9.22 14.19 -18.35
N ARG A 16 -9.66 15.43 -18.50
CA ARG A 16 -9.84 16.37 -17.37
C ARG A 16 -11.09 16.00 -16.60
N LEU A 17 -10.92 15.56 -15.36
CA LEU A 17 -12.02 15.31 -14.45
C LEU A 17 -12.50 16.62 -13.80
N ASP A 18 -13.75 17.00 -14.02
CA ASP A 18 -14.35 18.13 -13.31
C ASP A 18 -14.65 17.79 -11.83
N ARG A 19 -14.96 18.80 -11.00
CA ARG A 19 -15.33 18.64 -9.57
C ARG A 19 -16.47 17.62 -9.33
N ARG A 20 -17.33 17.39 -10.31
CA ARG A 20 -18.42 16.41 -10.24
C ARG A 20 -17.92 15.01 -10.59
N SER A 21 -16.87 14.89 -11.37
CA SER A 21 -16.25 13.61 -11.74
C SER A 21 -15.54 12.96 -10.56
N VAL A 22 -14.81 13.73 -9.75
CA VAL A 22 -14.16 13.22 -8.53
C VAL A 22 -15.21 12.61 -7.56
N LEU A 23 -16.42 13.18 -7.51
CA LEU A 23 -17.52 12.68 -6.69
C LEU A 23 -18.30 11.52 -7.34
N LYS A 24 -18.30 11.42 -8.67
CA LYS A 24 -19.04 10.37 -9.39
C LYS A 24 -18.34 9.00 -9.40
N TYR A 25 -17.02 8.94 -9.31
CA TYR A 25 -16.30 7.68 -9.26
C TYR A 25 -16.33 7.00 -7.88
N GLY A 26 -16.83 7.67 -6.85
CA GLY A 26 -17.08 7.08 -5.52
C GLY A 26 -18.37 6.23 -5.43
N GLY A 27 -19.12 6.08 -6.49
CA GLY A 27 -20.49 5.57 -6.49
C GLY A 27 -20.73 4.19 -7.13
N SER A 28 -19.74 3.33 -7.27
CA SER A 28 -19.95 1.95 -7.76
C SER A 28 -19.67 0.95 -6.64
N GLY A 29 -20.51 0.99 -5.62
CA GLY A 29 -20.58 -0.03 -4.60
C GLY A 29 -21.25 -1.29 -5.13
N ALA A 30 -20.50 -2.31 -5.50
CA ALA A 30 -20.98 -3.70 -5.60
C ALA A 30 -19.81 -4.68 -5.73
N VAL A 31 -18.85 -4.68 -4.81
CA VAL A 31 -17.81 -5.74 -4.75
C VAL A 31 -17.72 -6.38 -3.35
N ALA A 32 -18.73 -6.19 -2.52
CA ALA A 32 -18.78 -6.81 -1.18
C ALA A 32 -19.24 -8.28 -1.21
N ALA A 33 -19.56 -8.85 -2.36
CA ALA A 33 -20.17 -10.19 -2.43
C ALA A 33 -19.16 -11.37 -2.53
N GLY A 34 -17.86 -11.11 -2.64
CA GLY A 34 -16.84 -12.14 -2.81
C GLY A 34 -16.07 -12.54 -1.55
N LEU A 35 -16.20 -11.81 -0.46
CA LEU A 35 -15.42 -12.04 0.76
C LEU A 35 -16.18 -12.78 1.88
N ALA A 36 -17.40 -13.22 1.65
CA ALA A 36 -18.27 -13.85 2.65
C ALA A 36 -18.00 -15.36 2.84
N GLY A 37 -16.81 -15.86 2.57
CA GLY A 37 -16.46 -17.27 2.71
C GLY A 37 -15.14 -17.57 3.41
N CYS A 38 -14.36 -16.56 3.78
CA CYS A 38 -13.10 -16.78 4.50
C CYS A 38 -13.40 -16.95 6.00
N GLN A 39 -13.60 -18.20 6.44
CA GLN A 39 -13.31 -18.54 7.82
C GLN A 39 -11.84 -18.20 8.04
N SER A 40 -11.53 -17.46 9.12
CA SER A 40 -10.18 -17.05 9.47
C SER A 40 -9.23 -18.25 9.47
N PRO A 41 -8.22 -18.30 8.58
CA PRO A 41 -7.25 -19.38 8.59
C PRO A 41 -6.43 -19.29 9.88
N GLN A 42 -6.07 -20.43 10.44
CA GLN A 42 -5.12 -20.45 11.56
C GLN A 42 -3.75 -20.04 11.03
N ASN A 43 -3.10 -19.13 11.73
CA ASN A 43 -1.79 -18.63 11.36
C ASN A 43 -0.72 -19.75 11.45
N PRO A 44 0.13 -19.92 10.43
CA PRO A 44 1.07 -21.03 10.32
C PRO A 44 2.35 -20.90 11.14
N TYR A 45 2.63 -19.72 11.65
CA TYR A 45 3.77 -19.52 12.54
C TYR A 45 3.37 -19.95 13.96
N PRO A 46 4.25 -20.63 14.75
CA PRO A 46 3.95 -20.98 16.14
C PRO A 46 3.50 -19.71 16.87
N GLY A 47 2.29 -19.76 17.42
CA GLY A 47 1.70 -18.59 18.04
C GLY A 47 0.73 -17.79 17.17
N SER A 48 0.58 -18.11 15.91
CA SER A 48 -0.15 -17.33 14.91
C SER A 48 -1.66 -17.54 14.87
N GLY A 49 -2.27 -18.02 15.93
CA GLY A 49 -3.73 -18.05 16.03
C GLY A 49 -4.29 -16.62 15.92
N LEU A 50 -5.18 -16.37 14.97
CA LEU A 50 -6.10 -15.24 15.06
C LEU A 50 -6.92 -15.46 16.34
N ARG A 51 -6.38 -15.06 17.48
CA ARG A 51 -7.24 -14.74 18.62
C ARG A 51 -8.14 -13.64 18.07
N GLY A 52 -9.43 -13.94 18.01
CA GLY A 52 -10.39 -12.88 17.74
C GLY A 52 -9.98 -11.71 18.62
N SER A 53 -9.52 -10.62 18.00
CA SER A 53 -9.19 -9.43 18.74
C SER A 53 -10.44 -9.10 19.53
N GLY A 54 -10.41 -9.32 20.83
CA GLY A 54 -11.38 -8.68 21.68
C GLY A 54 -11.28 -7.20 21.33
N ASP A 55 -12.40 -6.58 20.98
CA ASP A 55 -12.46 -5.16 20.57
C ASP A 55 -11.92 -4.21 21.66
N ASP A 56 -11.42 -4.75 22.78
CA ASP A 56 -11.18 -4.06 24.04
C ASP A 56 -9.78 -4.28 24.65
N ASP A 57 -8.78 -4.79 23.91
CA ASP A 57 -7.43 -4.76 24.47
C ASP A 57 -7.00 -3.29 24.58
N PRO A 58 -6.92 -2.73 25.80
CA PRO A 58 -6.52 -1.35 25.96
C PRO A 58 -5.09 -1.19 25.42
N VAL A 59 -4.88 -0.20 24.58
CA VAL A 59 -3.54 0.38 24.40
C VAL A 59 -2.99 0.58 25.81
N PRO A 60 -1.73 0.19 26.11
CA PRO A 60 -1.16 0.38 27.43
C PRO A 60 -1.54 1.76 27.91
N GLY A 61 -2.21 1.81 29.06
CA GLY A 61 -2.67 3.07 29.66
C GLY A 61 -1.48 4.01 29.86
N PRO A 62 -1.76 5.28 30.16
CA PRO A 62 -0.70 6.24 30.37
C PRO A 62 0.32 5.66 31.32
N VAL A 63 1.59 5.67 30.89
CA VAL A 63 2.69 5.47 31.83
C VAL A 63 2.51 6.58 32.84
N ASP A 64 2.23 6.27 34.09
CA ASP A 64 2.13 7.26 35.17
C ASP A 64 3.44 8.06 35.20
N GLY A 65 3.42 9.27 34.70
CA GLY A 65 4.54 10.15 34.52
C GLY A 65 4.98 10.21 33.07
N GLY A 66 4.39 11.10 32.27
CA GLY A 66 4.95 11.53 31.00
C GLY A 66 6.43 11.90 31.20
N GLY A 67 7.31 11.49 30.26
CA GLY A 67 8.72 11.83 30.30
C GLY A 67 8.95 13.34 30.31
N GLU A 68 10.17 13.76 30.59
CA GLU A 68 10.57 15.14 30.34
C GLU A 68 10.65 15.37 28.83
N GLY A 69 10.07 16.45 28.35
CA GLY A 69 10.07 16.77 26.92
C GLY A 69 9.14 17.93 26.58
N LEU A 70 9.17 18.36 25.32
CA LEU A 70 8.42 19.52 24.83
C LEU A 70 6.90 19.40 25.00
N LEU A 71 6.36 18.16 25.07
CA LEU A 71 4.94 17.86 25.27
C LEU A 71 4.63 17.20 26.61
N SER A 72 5.48 17.40 27.64
CA SER A 72 5.24 16.83 28.97
C SER A 72 3.85 17.12 29.48
N GLY A 73 3.18 16.06 30.00
CA GLY A 73 1.81 16.14 30.54
C GLY A 73 0.71 16.24 29.49
N ARG A 74 1.03 16.11 28.21
CA ARG A 74 0.05 16.05 27.12
C ARG A 74 -0.23 14.60 26.71
N THR A 75 -1.25 14.45 25.89
CA THR A 75 -1.57 13.20 25.20
C THR A 75 -1.72 13.50 23.71
N VAL A 76 -0.92 12.83 22.88
CA VAL A 76 -1.06 12.83 21.43
C VAL A 76 -2.00 11.68 21.03
N ARG A 77 -3.09 12.01 20.34
CA ARG A 77 -4.08 11.03 19.87
C ARG A 77 -3.98 10.82 18.37
N ILE A 78 -3.74 9.58 17.96
CA ILE A 78 -3.58 9.19 16.57
C ILE A 78 -4.75 8.31 16.16
N GLY A 79 -5.51 8.73 15.14
CA GLY A 79 -6.62 7.96 14.61
C GLY A 79 -6.17 7.00 13.52
N ILE A 80 -6.44 5.71 13.64
CA ILE A 80 -6.06 4.66 12.68
C ILE A 80 -7.29 4.21 11.89
N LEU A 81 -7.32 4.57 10.60
CA LEU A 81 -8.37 4.20 9.64
C LEU A 81 -7.92 2.99 8.80
N ALA A 82 -8.46 1.83 9.08
CA ALA A 82 -8.08 0.62 8.35
C ALA A 82 -9.27 -0.33 8.16
N PRO A 83 -9.25 -1.22 7.16
CA PRO A 83 -10.26 -2.25 7.00
C PRO A 83 -10.03 -3.37 8.00
N MET A 84 -10.47 -3.19 9.24
CA MET A 84 -10.20 -4.06 10.39
C MET A 84 -10.71 -5.50 10.23
N ASN A 85 -11.58 -5.74 9.26
CA ASN A 85 -12.06 -7.06 8.87
C ASN A 85 -11.12 -7.83 7.93
N LEU A 86 -10.00 -7.21 7.51
CA LEU A 86 -8.98 -7.82 6.66
C LEU A 86 -7.65 -7.93 7.41
N PRO A 87 -6.83 -8.96 7.12
CA PRO A 87 -5.52 -9.14 7.76
C PRO A 87 -4.61 -7.90 7.65
N LEU A 88 -4.60 -7.25 6.49
CA LEU A 88 -3.80 -6.03 6.28
C LEU A 88 -4.24 -4.87 7.18
N GLY A 89 -5.56 -4.69 7.40
CA GLY A 89 -6.07 -3.64 8.27
C GLY A 89 -5.81 -3.94 9.75
N GLN A 90 -5.83 -5.22 10.13
CA GLN A 90 -5.42 -5.64 11.46
C GLN A 90 -3.93 -5.39 11.67
N SER A 91 -3.09 -5.66 10.66
CA SER A 91 -1.66 -5.37 10.73
C SER A 91 -1.37 -3.87 10.88
N MET A 92 -2.11 -3.00 10.16
CA MET A 92 -2.01 -1.53 10.33
C MET A 92 -2.31 -1.11 11.77
N TRP A 93 -3.38 -1.65 12.36
CA TRP A 93 -3.74 -1.38 13.74
C TRP A 93 -2.67 -1.82 14.73
N ASP A 94 -2.11 -3.01 14.54
CA ASP A 94 -1.09 -3.57 15.41
C ASP A 94 0.24 -2.81 15.28
N GLY A 95 0.63 -2.41 14.07
CA GLY A 95 1.82 -1.59 13.86
C GLY A 95 1.75 -0.25 14.62
N ALA A 96 0.61 0.43 14.54
CA ALA A 96 0.39 1.66 15.32
C ALA A 96 0.44 1.43 16.84
N ARG A 97 -0.13 0.31 17.32
CA ARG A 97 -0.09 -0.06 18.75
C ARG A 97 1.31 -0.36 19.22
N LEU A 98 2.09 -1.07 18.42
CA LEU A 98 3.48 -1.37 18.75
C LEU A 98 4.32 -0.09 18.87
N ALA A 99 4.22 0.81 17.88
CA ALA A 99 4.90 2.10 17.92
C ALA A 99 4.50 2.94 19.14
N ALA A 100 3.20 3.06 19.42
CA ALA A 100 2.71 3.79 20.58
C ALA A 100 3.19 3.17 21.91
N LYS A 101 3.23 1.82 22.01
CA LYS A 101 3.73 1.11 23.18
C LYS A 101 5.21 1.38 23.40
N GLN A 102 6.03 1.32 22.37
CA GLN A 102 7.47 1.56 22.46
C GLN A 102 7.75 3.03 22.81
N LEU A 103 7.11 3.98 22.12
CA LEU A 103 7.25 5.41 22.47
C LEU A 103 6.87 5.69 23.92
N ASN A 104 5.76 5.13 24.40
CA ASN A 104 5.33 5.32 25.78
C ASN A 104 6.30 4.69 26.78
N ALA A 105 6.91 3.55 26.47
CA ALA A 105 7.93 2.93 27.31
C ALA A 105 9.22 3.75 27.36
N ASP A 106 9.54 4.51 26.30
CA ASP A 106 10.71 5.38 26.19
C ASP A 106 10.46 6.82 26.66
N GLY A 107 9.35 7.06 27.37
CA GLY A 107 9.01 8.38 27.92
C GLY A 107 8.00 9.19 27.10
N GLY A 108 7.40 8.60 26.08
CA GLY A 108 6.36 9.19 25.25
C GLY A 108 6.89 10.00 24.07
N MET A 109 5.97 10.43 23.20
CA MET A 109 6.27 11.30 22.08
C MET A 109 6.61 12.72 22.58
N LEU A 110 7.89 13.05 22.65
CA LEU A 110 8.39 14.32 23.22
C LEU A 110 7.88 14.57 24.66
N GLY A 111 7.70 13.51 25.45
CA GLY A 111 7.15 13.58 26.80
C GLY A 111 5.63 13.44 26.89
N ALA A 112 4.90 13.43 25.77
CA ALA A 112 3.48 13.16 25.74
C ALA A 112 3.17 11.68 25.73
N ASN A 113 2.10 11.27 26.40
CA ASN A 113 1.52 9.93 26.21
C ASN A 113 0.91 9.79 24.81
N VAL A 114 1.14 8.66 24.13
CA VAL A 114 0.58 8.36 22.81
C VAL A 114 -0.62 7.44 22.96
N GLU A 115 -1.76 7.86 22.46
CA GLU A 115 -3.00 7.05 22.35
C GLU A 115 -3.37 6.81 20.90
N VAL A 116 -3.62 5.56 20.52
CA VAL A 116 -4.15 5.23 19.20
C VAL A 116 -5.66 4.94 19.27
N LYS A 117 -6.42 5.44 18.31
CA LYS A 117 -7.88 5.30 18.22
C LYS A 117 -8.28 4.54 16.97
N LYS A 118 -9.04 3.47 17.14
CA LYS A 118 -9.43 2.54 16.07
C LYS A 118 -10.62 3.06 15.25
N ALA A 119 -10.54 2.92 13.93
CA ALA A 119 -11.66 3.19 13.01
C ALA A 119 -11.68 2.17 11.87
N ASN A 120 -12.80 1.44 11.75
CA ASN A 120 -12.98 0.43 10.70
C ASN A 120 -13.59 1.03 9.46
N THR A 121 -12.83 1.08 8.36
CA THR A 121 -13.28 1.60 7.06
C THR A 121 -14.16 0.61 6.28
N GLU A 122 -14.13 -0.68 6.61
CA GLU A 122 -14.87 -1.76 5.94
C GLU A 122 -14.65 -1.80 4.41
N VAL A 123 -13.52 -1.27 3.91
CA VAL A 123 -13.25 -1.08 2.46
C VAL A 123 -14.34 -0.24 1.77
N LYS A 124 -14.97 0.70 2.50
CA LYS A 124 -16.09 1.52 1.99
C LYS A 124 -15.72 3.01 2.04
N PRO A 125 -15.72 3.71 0.90
CA PRO A 125 -15.38 5.13 0.84
C PRO A 125 -16.16 6.03 1.81
N ALA A 126 -17.49 5.92 1.82
CA ALA A 126 -18.34 6.72 2.69
C ALA A 126 -18.12 6.42 4.20
N LYS A 127 -17.74 5.16 4.53
CA LYS A 127 -17.42 4.78 5.91
C LYS A 127 -16.08 5.38 6.33
N ALA A 128 -15.05 5.32 5.47
CA ALA A 128 -13.75 5.91 5.74
C ALA A 128 -13.87 7.41 6.06
N GLU A 129 -14.59 8.17 5.21
CA GLU A 129 -14.84 9.60 5.45
C GLU A 129 -15.62 9.87 6.76
N ALA A 130 -16.64 9.07 7.06
CA ALA A 130 -17.41 9.21 8.28
C ALA A 130 -16.56 8.93 9.54
N GLU A 131 -15.73 7.87 9.49
CA GLU A 131 -14.83 7.51 10.58
C GLU A 131 -13.71 8.54 10.77
N HIS A 132 -13.15 9.10 9.69
CA HIS A 132 -12.20 10.22 9.78
C HIS A 132 -12.81 11.41 10.55
N ARG A 133 -14.03 11.81 10.20
CA ARG A 133 -14.73 12.89 10.93
C ARG A 133 -14.99 12.53 12.39
N ARG A 134 -15.32 11.26 12.70
CA ARG A 134 -15.52 10.79 14.07
C ARG A 134 -14.23 10.89 14.87
N LEU A 135 -13.12 10.39 14.35
CA LEU A 135 -11.82 10.44 15.01
C LEU A 135 -11.41 11.87 15.39
N ILE A 136 -11.54 12.81 14.47
CA ILE A 136 -11.15 14.20 14.74
C ILE A 136 -12.12 14.89 15.68
N ARG A 137 -13.46 14.75 15.49
CA ARG A 137 -14.44 15.57 16.20
C ARG A 137 -14.93 14.98 17.51
N GLN A 138 -14.90 13.65 17.66
CA GLN A 138 -15.43 12.97 18.84
C GLN A 138 -14.33 12.37 19.69
N GLU A 139 -13.29 11.79 19.07
CA GLU A 139 -12.14 11.22 19.76
C GLU A 139 -11.02 12.24 19.99
N ASN A 140 -11.12 13.44 19.41
CA ASN A 140 -10.13 14.52 19.47
C ASN A 140 -8.73 14.06 19.04
N CYS A 141 -8.66 13.29 17.94
CA CYS A 141 -7.37 12.92 17.37
C CYS A 141 -6.66 14.14 16.80
N ASP A 142 -5.37 14.24 17.05
CA ASP A 142 -4.50 15.32 16.59
C ASP A 142 -4.11 15.13 15.12
N LEU A 143 -3.96 13.88 14.73
CA LEU A 143 -3.72 13.45 13.35
C LEU A 143 -4.36 12.08 13.08
N THR A 144 -4.39 11.66 11.81
CA THR A 144 -4.92 10.37 11.41
C THR A 144 -3.96 9.65 10.47
N MET A 145 -4.01 8.31 10.46
CA MET A 145 -3.18 7.47 9.60
C MET A 145 -4.00 6.35 8.98
N GLY A 146 -3.48 5.78 7.89
CA GLY A 146 -4.03 4.56 7.33
C GLY A 146 -4.66 4.75 5.96
N ILE A 147 -5.87 4.20 5.80
CA ILE A 147 -6.68 4.05 4.58
C ILE A 147 -5.99 3.22 3.51
N PHE A 148 -6.56 2.04 3.24
CA PHE A 148 -6.04 1.10 2.24
C PHE A 148 -6.60 1.36 0.83
N LEU A 149 -7.92 1.51 0.70
CA LEU A 149 -8.57 1.64 -0.61
C LEU A 149 -8.41 3.05 -1.18
N GLY A 150 -7.89 3.19 -2.39
CA GLY A 150 -7.66 4.49 -3.04
C GLY A 150 -8.93 5.34 -3.19
N SER A 151 -10.05 4.75 -3.60
CA SER A 151 -11.33 5.48 -3.67
C SER A 151 -11.81 5.95 -2.29
N ALA A 152 -11.48 5.24 -1.21
CA ALA A 152 -11.79 5.67 0.14
C ALA A 152 -10.89 6.85 0.57
N LEU A 153 -9.61 6.82 0.21
CA LEU A 153 -8.69 7.93 0.46
C LEU A 153 -9.16 9.20 -0.27
N ILE A 154 -9.41 9.12 -1.57
CA ILE A 154 -9.84 10.26 -2.38
C ILE A 154 -11.16 10.86 -1.87
N GLN A 155 -12.12 10.03 -1.47
CA GLN A 155 -13.36 10.55 -0.86
C GLN A 155 -13.08 11.25 0.47
N THR A 156 -12.13 10.77 1.27
CA THR A 156 -11.80 11.34 2.57
C THR A 156 -11.07 12.70 2.46
N PHE A 157 -10.45 13.02 1.32
CA PHE A 157 -9.76 14.30 1.11
C PHE A 157 -10.60 15.52 1.44
N THR A 158 -11.89 15.50 1.11
CA THR A 158 -12.81 16.60 1.47
C THR A 158 -12.91 16.80 2.99
N SER A 159 -12.88 15.71 3.76
CA SER A 159 -12.90 15.75 5.21
C SER A 159 -11.55 16.18 5.79
N ILE A 160 -10.43 15.69 5.22
CA ILE A 160 -9.07 16.08 5.60
C ILE A 160 -8.92 17.61 5.43
N ALA A 161 -9.18 18.11 4.23
CA ALA A 161 -9.13 19.54 3.93
C ALA A 161 -10.01 20.40 4.85
N LYS A 162 -11.23 19.95 5.14
CA LYS A 162 -12.19 20.70 5.94
C LYS A 162 -11.83 20.77 7.42
N LEU A 163 -11.15 19.75 7.93
CA LEU A 163 -10.80 19.64 9.35
C LEU A 163 -9.37 20.12 9.63
N GLY A 164 -8.54 20.30 8.58
CA GLY A 164 -7.20 20.85 8.69
C GLY A 164 -6.30 20.06 9.65
N LYS A 165 -6.41 18.74 9.63
CA LYS A 165 -5.55 17.84 10.41
C LYS A 165 -4.78 16.93 9.47
N ILE A 166 -3.51 16.68 9.79
CA ILE A 166 -2.64 15.84 8.97
C ILE A 166 -3.20 14.41 8.89
N HIS A 167 -3.21 13.88 7.67
CA HIS A 167 -3.47 12.48 7.40
C HIS A 167 -2.25 11.85 6.70
N ILE A 168 -1.71 10.79 7.30
CA ILE A 168 -0.58 10.05 6.73
C ILE A 168 -1.09 8.72 6.19
N THR A 169 -1.10 8.55 4.88
CA THR A 169 -1.52 7.30 4.24
C THR A 169 -0.45 6.22 4.41
N THR A 170 -0.88 5.01 4.80
CA THR A 170 -0.01 3.85 5.04
C THR A 170 -0.48 2.58 4.32
N GLY A 171 -1.41 2.68 3.39
CA GLY A 171 -1.98 1.52 2.72
C GLY A 171 -2.36 1.76 1.27
N SER A 172 -2.99 2.89 0.95
CA SER A 172 -3.36 3.23 -0.43
C SER A 172 -2.14 3.68 -1.24
N ALA A 173 -2.00 3.14 -2.45
CA ALA A 173 -1.00 3.55 -3.44
C ALA A 173 -1.60 4.42 -4.56
N ASP A 174 -2.78 4.99 -4.38
CA ASP A 174 -3.47 5.79 -5.40
C ASP A 174 -2.69 7.09 -5.69
N PRO A 175 -2.14 7.28 -6.91
CA PRO A 175 -1.32 8.46 -7.23
C PRO A 175 -2.13 9.77 -7.27
N ARG A 176 -3.47 9.69 -7.39
CA ARG A 176 -4.32 10.88 -7.35
C ARG A 176 -4.22 11.65 -6.03
N ALA A 177 -3.82 10.98 -4.96
CA ALA A 177 -3.58 11.64 -3.67
C ALA A 177 -2.45 12.68 -3.79
N GLY A 178 -1.28 12.29 -4.32
CA GLY A 178 -0.17 13.20 -4.56
C GLY A 178 -0.48 14.27 -5.61
N GLN A 179 -1.27 13.93 -6.66
CA GLN A 179 -1.73 14.91 -7.65
C GLN A 179 -2.60 16.01 -7.03
N LEU A 180 -3.54 15.66 -6.14
CA LEU A 180 -4.42 16.63 -5.48
C LEU A 180 -3.64 17.59 -4.57
N VAL A 181 -2.53 17.16 -4.01
CA VAL A 181 -1.67 17.98 -3.15
C VAL A 181 -0.69 18.84 -3.97
N SER A 182 -0.42 18.50 -5.22
CA SER A 182 0.56 19.19 -6.06
C SER A 182 0.14 20.62 -6.43
N LYS A 183 1.07 21.57 -6.36
CA LYS A 183 0.93 22.92 -6.95
C LYS A 183 0.89 22.89 -8.48
N ASN A 184 1.43 21.83 -9.08
CA ASN A 184 1.37 21.58 -10.52
C ASN A 184 0.14 20.75 -10.92
N ASN A 185 -0.87 20.68 -10.06
CA ASN A 185 -2.07 19.89 -10.29
C ASN A 185 -2.79 20.32 -11.57
N THR A 186 -2.96 19.36 -12.48
CA THR A 186 -3.76 19.51 -13.71
C THR A 186 -5.06 18.72 -13.65
N PHE A 187 -5.33 18.09 -12.51
CA PHE A 187 -6.45 17.18 -12.30
C PHE A 187 -7.78 17.90 -12.04
N THR A 188 -7.73 19.18 -11.64
CA THR A 188 -8.89 20.00 -11.38
C THR A 188 -8.86 21.28 -12.23
N GLU A 189 -10.03 21.93 -12.42
CA GLU A 189 -10.13 23.21 -13.15
C GLU A 189 -9.55 24.39 -12.37
N ASP A 190 -9.37 24.24 -11.04
CA ASP A 190 -8.74 25.27 -10.19
C ASP A 190 -7.22 25.25 -10.36
N SER A 191 -6.56 26.38 -10.09
CA SER A 191 -5.10 26.44 -10.12
C SER A 191 -4.49 25.48 -9.08
N GLY A 192 -3.37 24.84 -9.42
CA GLY A 192 -2.67 23.92 -8.53
C GLY A 192 -2.33 24.52 -7.17
N GLU A 193 -1.95 25.80 -7.10
CA GLU A 193 -1.72 26.55 -5.85
C GLU A 193 -2.96 26.53 -4.93
N LYS A 194 -4.15 26.75 -5.49
CA LYS A 194 -5.39 26.76 -4.72
C LYS A 194 -5.78 25.36 -4.22
N GLU A 195 -5.56 24.34 -5.02
CA GLU A 195 -5.81 22.95 -4.60
C GLU A 195 -4.77 22.48 -3.58
N TYR A 196 -3.50 22.88 -3.73
CA TYR A 196 -2.48 22.66 -2.72
C TYR A 196 -2.90 23.25 -1.36
N GLU A 197 -3.23 24.55 -1.29
CA GLU A 197 -3.67 25.18 -0.03
C GLU A 197 -4.88 24.47 0.60
N ARG A 198 -5.68 23.82 -0.20
CA ARG A 198 -6.84 23.06 0.26
C ARG A 198 -6.48 21.67 0.77
N PHE A 199 -5.54 20.95 0.12
CA PHE A 199 -5.28 19.54 0.32
C PHE A 199 -3.91 19.22 0.93
N LYS A 200 -3.08 20.20 1.20
CA LYS A 200 -1.72 20.05 1.73
C LYS A 200 -1.57 19.23 3.02
N TYR A 201 -2.67 18.91 3.67
CA TYR A 201 -2.72 18.14 4.91
C TYR A 201 -2.52 16.63 4.73
N HIS A 202 -2.33 16.14 3.50
CA HIS A 202 -2.10 14.73 3.21
C HIS A 202 -0.63 14.47 2.91
N PHE A 203 -0.09 13.40 3.52
CA PHE A 203 1.22 12.83 3.26
C PHE A 203 1.11 11.32 3.10
N ARG A 204 2.09 10.68 2.43
CA ARG A 204 2.16 9.22 2.30
C ARG A 204 3.43 8.69 2.96
N ALA A 205 3.31 7.83 3.98
CA ALA A 205 4.46 7.09 4.51
C ALA A 205 4.82 5.88 3.61
N GLY A 206 3.86 5.40 2.84
CA GLY A 206 3.98 4.26 1.92
C GLY A 206 2.63 3.54 1.73
N PRO A 207 2.59 2.53 0.83
CA PRO A 207 3.62 2.18 -0.15
C PRO A 207 3.86 3.32 -1.16
N ILE A 208 4.91 3.23 -1.97
CA ILE A 208 5.07 4.16 -3.10
C ILE A 208 3.83 4.08 -4.01
N ASN A 209 3.54 5.14 -4.74
CA ASN A 209 2.30 5.21 -5.51
C ASN A 209 2.30 4.24 -6.72
N LEU A 210 1.12 3.99 -7.29
CA LEU A 210 0.95 3.01 -8.37
C LEU A 210 1.68 3.36 -9.66
N LEU A 211 2.11 4.59 -9.88
CA LEU A 211 2.96 4.93 -11.04
C LEU A 211 4.41 4.51 -10.78
N ASP A 212 4.94 4.83 -9.60
CA ASP A 212 6.27 4.38 -9.20
C ASP A 212 6.31 2.84 -9.09
N LEU A 213 5.23 2.19 -8.64
CA LEU A 213 5.09 0.73 -8.68
C LEU A 213 5.05 0.18 -10.11
N ALA A 214 4.50 0.91 -11.08
CA ALA A 214 4.56 0.51 -12.48
C ALA A 214 5.99 0.64 -13.03
N ASP A 215 6.70 1.73 -12.71
CA ASP A 215 8.09 1.92 -13.11
C ASP A 215 9.01 0.87 -12.46
N ALA A 216 8.80 0.53 -11.19
CA ALA A 216 9.49 -0.57 -10.53
C ALA A 216 9.19 -1.95 -11.17
N MET A 217 7.96 -2.18 -11.64
CA MET A 217 7.63 -3.40 -12.37
C MET A 217 8.34 -3.46 -13.74
N LEU A 218 8.42 -2.34 -14.44
CA LEU A 218 9.15 -2.25 -15.72
C LEU A 218 10.65 -2.50 -15.50
N GLU A 219 11.26 -1.90 -14.48
CA GLU A 219 12.65 -2.13 -14.08
C GLU A 219 12.90 -3.62 -13.76
N PHE A 220 12.04 -4.24 -12.97
CA PHE A 220 12.11 -5.65 -12.64
C PHE A 220 12.03 -6.53 -13.90
N ILE A 221 11.04 -6.32 -14.76
CA ILE A 221 10.89 -7.10 -16.00
C ILE A 221 12.12 -6.92 -16.90
N GLU A 222 12.61 -5.69 -17.09
CA GLU A 222 13.81 -5.44 -17.91
C GLU A 222 15.04 -6.19 -17.39
N ASN A 223 15.23 -6.20 -16.08
CA ASN A 223 16.36 -6.86 -15.43
C ASN A 223 16.23 -8.39 -15.39
N GLN A 224 15.01 -8.94 -15.39
CA GLN A 224 14.78 -10.36 -15.17
C GLN A 224 14.36 -11.15 -16.42
N LYS A 225 13.90 -10.47 -17.48
CA LYS A 225 13.35 -11.14 -18.68
C LYS A 225 14.31 -12.14 -19.32
N GLY A 226 15.61 -11.81 -19.40
CA GLY A 226 16.62 -12.67 -20.01
C GLY A 226 16.84 -13.96 -19.24
N ASP A 227 17.00 -13.87 -17.93
CA ASP A 227 17.23 -15.02 -17.05
C ASP A 227 15.99 -15.91 -16.92
N ARG A 228 14.79 -15.33 -17.08
CA ARG A 228 13.50 -16.03 -17.00
C ARG A 228 13.00 -16.55 -18.34
N GLY A 229 13.61 -16.15 -19.45
CA GLY A 229 13.15 -16.49 -20.79
C GLY A 229 11.80 -15.86 -21.15
N TRP A 230 11.49 -14.70 -20.58
CA TRP A 230 10.26 -13.97 -20.90
C TRP A 230 10.44 -13.15 -22.17
N GLU A 231 9.67 -13.48 -23.18
CA GLU A 231 9.61 -12.75 -24.45
C GLU A 231 8.22 -12.17 -24.71
N ARG A 232 7.16 -12.88 -24.22
CA ARG A 232 5.76 -12.53 -24.41
C ARG A 232 4.99 -12.57 -23.10
N VAL A 233 4.25 -11.54 -22.80
CA VAL A 233 3.49 -11.46 -21.55
C VAL A 233 2.04 -11.05 -21.77
N ALA A 234 1.14 -11.56 -20.92
CA ALA A 234 -0.25 -11.10 -20.85
C ALA A 234 -0.41 -10.14 -19.66
N VAL A 235 -0.93 -8.95 -19.88
CA VAL A 235 -1.21 -7.97 -18.81
C VAL A 235 -2.67 -8.06 -18.39
N LEU A 236 -2.90 -8.39 -17.11
CA LEU A 236 -4.22 -8.56 -16.51
C LEU A 236 -4.35 -7.67 -15.28
N THR A 237 -5.08 -6.58 -15.35
CA THR A 237 -5.24 -5.65 -14.22
C THR A 237 -6.69 -5.55 -13.75
N GLU A 238 -6.88 -5.44 -12.44
CA GLU A 238 -8.22 -5.29 -11.86
C GLU A 238 -8.91 -4.03 -12.37
N ASN A 239 -10.18 -4.15 -12.73
CA ASN A 239 -10.97 -3.03 -13.26
C ASN A 239 -11.49 -2.15 -12.13
N VAL A 240 -10.58 -1.52 -11.42
CA VAL A 240 -10.83 -0.49 -10.40
C VAL A 240 -10.08 0.78 -10.78
N GLY A 241 -10.66 1.94 -10.45
CA GLY A 241 -10.14 3.23 -10.91
C GLY A 241 -8.71 3.53 -10.45
N GLU A 242 -8.32 3.06 -9.27
CA GLU A 242 -6.97 3.26 -8.73
C GLU A 242 -5.88 2.53 -9.53
N PHE A 243 -6.21 1.41 -10.19
CA PHE A 243 -5.27 0.68 -11.06
C PHE A 243 -5.18 1.24 -12.49
N THR A 244 -5.96 2.25 -12.84
CA THR A 244 -5.90 2.83 -14.19
C THR A 244 -4.53 3.44 -14.50
N PRO A 245 -3.94 4.29 -13.65
CA PRO A 245 -2.60 4.84 -13.92
C PRO A 245 -1.51 3.76 -14.04
N TYR A 246 -1.55 2.74 -13.19
CA TYR A 246 -0.64 1.60 -13.26
C TYR A 246 -0.80 0.82 -14.57
N HIS A 247 -2.04 0.52 -14.96
CA HIS A 247 -2.36 -0.18 -16.20
C HIS A 247 -1.84 0.57 -17.42
N ASP A 248 -2.20 1.85 -17.52
CA ASP A 248 -1.85 2.68 -18.67
C ASP A 248 -0.33 2.80 -18.80
N ARG A 249 0.39 3.04 -17.68
CA ARG A 249 1.85 3.12 -17.64
C ARG A 249 2.52 1.81 -18.07
N LEU A 250 2.03 0.66 -17.57
CA LEU A 250 2.55 -0.64 -17.99
C LEU A 250 2.31 -0.91 -19.48
N VAL A 251 1.09 -0.69 -19.96
CA VAL A 251 0.75 -0.97 -21.37
C VAL A 251 1.55 -0.07 -22.32
N GLU A 252 1.73 1.20 -21.97
CA GLU A 252 2.51 2.14 -22.78
C GLU A 252 3.97 1.72 -22.89
N SER A 253 4.60 1.32 -21.79
CA SER A 253 6.05 1.13 -21.73
C SER A 253 6.50 -0.32 -21.87
N LEU A 254 5.69 -1.29 -21.46
CA LEU A 254 6.08 -2.71 -21.48
C LEU A 254 6.25 -3.25 -22.92
N SER A 255 5.52 -2.70 -23.89
CA SER A 255 5.64 -3.09 -25.30
C SER A 255 7.01 -2.71 -25.92
N ASP A 256 7.75 -1.82 -25.31
CA ASP A 256 9.14 -1.50 -25.71
C ASP A 256 10.15 -2.53 -25.17
N ILE A 257 9.73 -3.32 -24.17
CA ILE A 257 10.57 -4.30 -23.47
C ILE A 257 10.29 -5.72 -23.95
N LEU A 258 9.01 -6.08 -24.10
CA LEU A 258 8.51 -7.42 -24.43
C LEU A 258 7.34 -7.35 -25.43
N ASP A 259 6.98 -8.48 -26.06
CA ASP A 259 5.72 -8.60 -26.79
C ASP A 259 4.53 -8.75 -25.80
N VAL A 260 3.48 -7.93 -25.98
CA VAL A 260 2.32 -7.89 -25.10
C VAL A 260 1.02 -8.16 -25.89
N PRO A 261 0.79 -9.42 -26.35
CA PRO A 261 -0.36 -9.74 -27.21
C PRO A 261 -1.70 -9.65 -26.48
N ILE A 262 -1.71 -9.70 -25.14
CA ILE A 262 -2.92 -9.68 -24.36
C ILE A 262 -2.86 -8.56 -23.31
N VAL A 263 -3.83 -7.64 -23.39
CA VAL A 263 -4.07 -6.61 -22.38
C VAL A 263 -5.53 -6.66 -21.98
N ARG A 264 -5.82 -6.86 -20.69
CA ARG A 264 -7.20 -6.93 -20.20
C ARG A 264 -7.37 -6.27 -18.83
N ARG A 265 -8.47 -5.52 -18.70
CA ARG A 265 -9.03 -5.14 -17.41
C ARG A 265 -9.98 -6.24 -16.95
N VAL A 266 -9.78 -6.77 -15.74
CA VAL A 266 -10.52 -7.93 -15.21
C VAL A 266 -11.31 -7.57 -13.96
N GLY A 267 -12.48 -8.18 -13.77
CA GLY A 267 -13.30 -7.99 -12.56
C GLY A 267 -14.50 -8.93 -12.58
N GLY A 268 -14.86 -9.45 -11.40
CA GLY A 268 -16.04 -10.32 -11.26
C GLY A 268 -15.94 -11.67 -11.98
N ILE A 269 -14.72 -12.15 -12.25
CA ILE A 269 -14.46 -13.39 -13.00
C ILE A 269 -14.46 -14.57 -12.02
N SER A 270 -15.30 -15.57 -12.29
CA SER A 270 -15.33 -16.84 -11.57
C SER A 270 -14.65 -17.98 -12.32
N ASP A 271 -14.66 -17.93 -13.66
CA ASP A 271 -13.97 -18.90 -14.54
C ASP A 271 -12.89 -18.18 -15.35
N TRP A 272 -11.63 -18.48 -15.04
CA TRP A 272 -10.44 -17.91 -15.67
C TRP A 272 -9.98 -18.72 -16.88
N SER A 273 -10.52 -19.93 -17.11
CA SER A 273 -10.09 -20.84 -18.19
C SER A 273 -10.10 -20.20 -19.57
N PRO A 274 -11.09 -19.36 -19.97
CA PRO A 274 -11.06 -18.70 -21.27
C PRO A 274 -9.92 -17.69 -21.44
N ILE A 275 -9.51 -17.03 -20.34
CA ILE A 275 -8.38 -16.11 -20.35
C ILE A 275 -7.09 -16.91 -20.47
N TYR A 276 -6.96 -17.98 -19.68
CA TYR A 276 -5.77 -18.83 -19.66
C TYR A 276 -5.54 -19.54 -20.99
N ASN A 277 -6.60 -20.06 -21.62
CA ASN A 277 -6.49 -20.63 -22.97
C ASN A 277 -5.94 -19.61 -23.97
N ASN A 278 -6.39 -18.36 -23.90
CA ASN A 278 -5.87 -17.28 -24.75
C ASN A 278 -4.39 -16.99 -24.50
N ILE A 279 -3.95 -17.01 -23.22
CA ILE A 279 -2.55 -16.78 -22.83
C ILE A 279 -1.66 -17.90 -23.42
N GLU A 280 -2.11 -19.16 -23.33
CA GLU A 280 -1.42 -20.31 -23.90
C GLU A 280 -1.44 -20.29 -25.44
N ASP A 281 -2.57 -19.95 -26.07
CA ASP A 281 -2.71 -19.82 -27.54
C ASP A 281 -1.76 -18.74 -28.10
N GLU A 282 -1.54 -17.66 -27.37
CA GLU A 282 -0.61 -16.60 -27.73
C GLU A 282 0.83 -16.90 -27.30
N ASN A 283 1.10 -18.03 -26.67
CA ASN A 283 2.39 -18.46 -26.15
C ASN A 283 3.03 -17.41 -25.20
N CYS A 284 2.26 -16.82 -24.32
CA CYS A 284 2.82 -15.95 -23.29
C CYS A 284 3.49 -16.78 -22.19
N GLU A 285 4.70 -16.38 -21.78
CA GLU A 285 5.45 -17.03 -20.70
C GLU A 285 4.99 -16.58 -19.32
N LEU A 286 4.31 -15.42 -19.22
CA LEU A 286 3.90 -14.82 -17.95
C LEU A 286 2.52 -14.18 -18.07
N ALA A 287 1.65 -14.44 -17.09
CA ALA A 287 0.51 -13.61 -16.78
C ALA A 287 0.94 -12.54 -15.74
N LEU A 288 1.22 -11.33 -16.22
CA LEU A 288 1.58 -10.20 -15.37
C LEU A 288 0.30 -9.54 -14.84
N VAL A 289 0.08 -9.62 -13.54
CA VAL A 289 -1.18 -9.22 -12.92
C VAL A 289 -1.05 -7.95 -12.08
N GLY A 290 -2.15 -7.16 -12.01
CA GLY A 290 -2.35 -6.08 -11.07
C GLY A 290 -3.70 -6.27 -10.36
N LEU A 291 -3.72 -6.98 -9.22
CA LEU A 291 -4.93 -7.42 -8.53
C LEU A 291 -4.87 -7.04 -7.04
N ALA A 292 -5.78 -6.18 -6.58
CA ALA A 292 -5.84 -5.73 -5.19
C ALA A 292 -6.85 -6.50 -4.33
N LEU A 293 -8.05 -6.74 -4.86
CA LEU A 293 -9.16 -7.32 -4.10
C LEU A 293 -9.59 -8.69 -4.60
N ILE A 294 -9.22 -9.03 -5.83
CA ILE A 294 -9.56 -10.29 -6.49
C ILE A 294 -8.30 -11.10 -6.80
N GLY A 295 -8.45 -12.31 -7.34
CA GLY A 295 -7.34 -13.11 -7.85
C GLY A 295 -7.20 -14.48 -7.20
N THR A 296 -7.80 -14.74 -6.04
CA THR A 296 -7.72 -16.06 -5.40
C THR A 296 -8.27 -17.18 -6.28
N SER A 297 -9.37 -16.94 -7.00
CA SER A 297 -9.90 -17.91 -7.97
C SER A 297 -8.99 -18.07 -9.18
N ALA A 298 -8.27 -17.00 -9.58
CA ALA A 298 -7.28 -17.05 -10.63
C ALA A 298 -6.14 -17.99 -10.26
N VAL A 299 -5.52 -17.75 -9.11
CA VAL A 299 -4.41 -18.57 -8.57
C VAL A 299 -4.83 -20.04 -8.46
N ASN A 300 -5.99 -20.31 -7.84
CA ASN A 300 -6.47 -21.68 -7.68
C ASN A 300 -6.68 -22.40 -9.02
N GLN A 301 -7.22 -21.71 -10.03
CA GLN A 301 -7.44 -22.30 -11.34
C GLN A 301 -6.14 -22.47 -12.11
N TRP A 302 -5.23 -21.50 -12.04
CA TRP A 302 -3.90 -21.59 -12.66
C TRP A 302 -3.15 -22.83 -12.16
N ALA A 303 -3.02 -23.00 -10.85
CA ALA A 303 -2.29 -24.12 -10.25
C ALA A 303 -3.00 -25.47 -10.47
N ASN A 304 -4.33 -25.56 -10.18
CA ASN A 304 -5.08 -26.80 -10.35
C ASN A 304 -5.16 -27.29 -11.81
N GLN A 305 -5.12 -26.38 -12.77
CA GLN A 305 -5.13 -26.70 -14.21
C GLN A 305 -3.71 -26.83 -14.78
N GLN A 306 -2.68 -26.59 -13.97
CA GLN A 306 -1.26 -26.66 -14.35
C GLN A 306 -0.98 -25.87 -15.63
N ARG A 307 -1.35 -24.56 -15.65
CA ARG A 307 -1.21 -23.70 -16.81
C ARG A 307 0.26 -23.45 -17.17
N ASP A 308 0.59 -23.53 -18.48
CA ASP A 308 1.97 -23.46 -18.98
C ASP A 308 2.48 -22.02 -19.12
N PHE A 309 2.34 -21.21 -18.07
CA PHE A 309 2.89 -19.86 -17.96
C PHE A 309 3.06 -19.45 -16.49
N GLY A 310 4.03 -18.56 -16.20
CA GLY A 310 4.21 -17.97 -14.87
C GLY A 310 3.06 -17.07 -14.48
N PHE A 311 2.86 -16.87 -13.17
CA PHE A 311 1.79 -16.04 -12.65
C PHE A 311 2.32 -15.10 -11.55
N GLY A 312 2.22 -13.79 -11.76
CA GLY A 312 2.65 -12.82 -10.74
C GLY A 312 2.57 -11.38 -11.21
N GLY A 313 3.04 -10.46 -10.36
CA GLY A 313 2.96 -9.01 -10.58
C GLY A 313 2.64 -8.26 -9.31
N ILE A 314 1.57 -7.45 -9.26
CA ILE A 314 0.97 -6.98 -8.01
C ILE A 314 -0.22 -7.88 -7.70
N HIS A 315 -0.10 -8.72 -6.68
CA HIS A 315 -1.17 -9.61 -6.22
C HIS A 315 -1.32 -9.47 -4.70
N VAL A 316 -2.09 -8.47 -4.27
CA VAL A 316 -2.22 -8.10 -2.85
C VAL A 316 -2.71 -9.25 -1.96
N PRO A 317 -3.67 -10.11 -2.37
CA PRO A 317 -4.06 -11.25 -1.53
C PRO A 317 -2.90 -12.17 -1.16
N SER A 318 -1.92 -12.38 -2.06
CA SER A 318 -0.77 -13.27 -1.81
C SER A 318 0.30 -12.66 -0.89
N GLN A 319 0.17 -11.39 -0.52
CA GLN A 319 1.03 -10.74 0.47
C GLN A 319 0.62 -11.08 1.92
N SER A 320 -0.51 -11.76 2.10
CA SER A 320 -1.02 -12.17 3.40
C SER A 320 -0.53 -13.57 3.77
N PHE A 321 -0.05 -13.73 5.01
CA PHE A 321 0.45 -15.04 5.51
C PHE A 321 -0.56 -16.16 5.47
N GLY A 322 -1.84 -15.90 5.70
CA GLY A 322 -2.90 -16.90 5.59
C GLY A 322 -3.25 -17.31 4.16
N TYR A 323 -2.58 -16.75 3.16
CA TYR A 323 -2.93 -17.00 1.77
C TYR A 323 -2.56 -18.42 1.31
N TRP A 324 -1.45 -18.97 1.80
CA TRP A 324 -1.09 -20.37 1.56
C TRP A 324 -2.19 -21.34 1.97
N GLU A 325 -2.70 -21.21 3.20
CA GLU A 325 -3.79 -22.07 3.69
C GLU A 325 -5.09 -21.84 2.93
N SER A 326 -5.45 -20.58 2.68
CA SER A 326 -6.70 -20.24 1.99
C SER A 326 -6.74 -20.72 0.56
N THR A 327 -5.59 -20.95 -0.05
CA THR A 327 -5.43 -21.52 -1.39
C THR A 327 -5.04 -23.00 -1.38
N ALA A 328 -4.94 -23.64 -0.19
CA ALA A 328 -4.47 -25.01 -0.02
C ALA A 328 -3.12 -25.28 -0.73
N GLY A 329 -2.21 -24.30 -0.68
CA GLY A 329 -0.90 -24.36 -1.33
C GLY A 329 -0.87 -24.00 -2.82
N ASN A 330 -2.00 -23.73 -3.45
CA ASN A 330 -2.04 -23.34 -4.88
C ASN A 330 -1.32 -22.00 -5.17
N THR A 331 -0.97 -21.25 -4.13
CA THR A 331 -0.16 -20.04 -4.27
C THR A 331 1.34 -20.31 -4.45
N GLU A 332 1.79 -21.57 -4.32
CA GLU A 332 3.17 -21.93 -4.60
C GLU A 332 3.59 -21.45 -6.00
N TYR A 333 4.75 -20.86 -6.13
CA TYR A 333 5.29 -20.23 -7.34
C TYR A 333 4.62 -18.91 -7.79
N VAL A 334 3.55 -18.48 -7.13
CA VAL A 334 2.98 -17.14 -7.40
C VAL A 334 3.89 -16.08 -6.83
N PHE A 335 4.32 -15.13 -7.67
CA PHE A 335 5.11 -14.01 -7.17
C PHE A 335 4.28 -12.73 -7.07
N THR A 336 4.67 -11.86 -6.15
CA THR A 336 4.10 -10.53 -6.03
C THR A 336 5.14 -9.51 -5.61
N MET A 337 5.00 -8.29 -6.11
CA MET A 337 5.70 -7.13 -5.59
C MET A 337 5.17 -6.80 -4.20
N ASN A 338 6.05 -6.44 -3.27
CA ASN A 338 5.70 -6.07 -1.91
C ASN A 338 6.68 -5.00 -1.38
N ALA A 339 6.32 -4.28 -0.34
CA ALA A 339 7.24 -3.34 0.30
C ALA A 339 8.29 -4.05 1.18
N MET A 340 7.92 -5.17 1.80
CA MET A 340 8.82 -6.02 2.59
C MET A 340 8.25 -7.42 2.76
N THR A 341 9.09 -8.38 3.15
CA THR A 341 8.69 -9.66 3.74
C THR A 341 9.25 -9.78 5.16
N PRO A 342 8.79 -10.74 5.97
CA PRO A 342 9.36 -10.95 7.30
C PRO A 342 10.83 -11.39 7.31
N GLN A 343 11.37 -11.82 6.18
CA GLN A 343 12.76 -12.26 6.05
C GLN A 343 13.66 -11.22 5.36
N THR A 344 13.12 -10.15 4.80
CA THR A 344 13.93 -9.11 4.17
C THR A 344 14.60 -8.20 5.21
N GLU A 345 15.73 -7.66 4.84
CA GLU A 345 16.52 -6.72 5.65
C GLU A 345 16.60 -5.37 4.93
N ASN A 346 15.42 -4.79 4.63
CA ASN A 346 15.34 -3.52 3.88
C ASN A 346 16.15 -2.41 4.55
N THR A 347 16.11 -2.34 5.88
CA THR A 347 16.89 -1.44 6.72
C THR A 347 17.36 -2.15 7.98
N GLU A 348 18.25 -1.53 8.76
CA GLU A 348 18.68 -2.06 10.05
C GLU A 348 17.53 -2.25 11.06
N LEU A 349 16.37 -1.62 10.82
CA LEU A 349 15.19 -1.69 11.69
C LEU A 349 14.15 -2.70 11.25
N THR A 350 14.24 -3.29 10.04
CA THR A 350 13.26 -4.24 9.52
C THR A 350 13.11 -5.45 10.45
N GLN A 351 14.21 -6.15 10.74
CA GLN A 351 14.18 -7.35 11.58
C GLN A 351 13.85 -7.05 13.04
N PRO A 352 14.42 -6.02 13.71
CA PRO A 352 13.97 -5.60 15.04
C PRO A 352 12.48 -5.31 15.14
N PHE A 353 11.89 -4.69 14.11
CA PHE A 353 10.44 -4.47 14.05
C PHE A 353 9.67 -5.79 13.93
N VAL A 354 10.07 -6.69 13.03
CA VAL A 354 9.43 -8.00 12.84
C VAL A 354 9.43 -8.80 14.12
N ASP A 355 10.58 -8.88 14.81
CA ASP A 355 10.74 -9.60 16.07
C ASP A 355 9.84 -9.01 17.17
N ALA A 356 9.84 -7.69 17.34
CA ALA A 356 9.01 -7.02 18.34
C ALA A 356 7.51 -7.18 18.02
N TYR A 357 7.13 -7.14 16.75
CA TYR A 357 5.75 -7.35 16.33
C TYR A 357 5.30 -8.78 16.61
N MET A 358 6.13 -9.79 16.29
CA MET A 358 5.85 -11.20 16.56
C MET A 358 5.77 -11.49 18.05
N GLU A 359 6.66 -10.92 18.86
CA GLU A 359 6.63 -11.05 20.32
C GLU A 359 5.32 -10.48 20.92
N GLU A 360 4.89 -9.33 20.43
CA GLU A 360 3.70 -8.65 20.97
C GLU A 360 2.39 -9.26 20.53
N PHE A 361 2.28 -9.69 19.27
CA PHE A 361 1.00 -10.07 18.67
C PHE A 361 0.90 -11.55 18.31
N ASP A 362 1.97 -12.34 18.51
CA ASP A 362 2.00 -13.76 18.17
C ASP A 362 1.60 -14.03 16.70
N ARG A 363 1.99 -13.14 15.79
CA ARG A 363 1.74 -13.19 14.34
C ARG A 363 2.73 -12.33 13.57
N VAL A 364 2.88 -12.63 12.29
CA VAL A 364 3.81 -11.94 11.39
C VAL A 364 3.19 -10.64 10.88
N PRO A 365 3.95 -9.53 10.79
CA PRO A 365 3.45 -8.29 10.20
C PRO A 365 3.24 -8.44 8.69
N ILE A 366 2.24 -7.72 8.16
CA ILE A 366 2.12 -7.41 6.74
C ILE A 366 2.75 -6.02 6.52
N TYR A 367 3.26 -5.73 5.33
CA TYR A 367 3.91 -4.46 5.01
C TYR A 367 3.14 -3.21 5.49
N SER A 368 1.82 -3.26 5.45
CA SER A 368 0.96 -2.16 5.90
C SER A 368 1.06 -1.89 7.42
N GLY A 369 1.41 -2.92 8.20
CA GLY A 369 1.71 -2.78 9.62
C GLY A 369 3.04 -2.05 9.85
N ALA A 370 4.08 -2.42 9.11
CA ALA A 370 5.37 -1.74 9.13
C ALA A 370 5.22 -0.27 8.73
N LEU A 371 4.54 0.02 7.62
CA LEU A 371 4.28 1.40 7.18
C LEU A 371 3.48 2.23 8.19
N THR A 372 2.55 1.59 8.93
CA THR A 372 1.78 2.32 9.96
C THR A 372 2.61 2.53 11.23
N TYR A 373 3.49 1.60 11.56
CA TYR A 373 4.50 1.77 12.59
C TYR A 373 5.43 2.95 12.24
N ASP A 374 5.97 2.97 11.02
CA ASP A 374 6.84 4.05 10.52
C ASP A 374 6.13 5.41 10.50
N ALA A 375 4.84 5.45 10.16
CA ALA A 375 4.06 6.70 10.18
C ALA A 375 3.96 7.31 11.59
N VAL A 376 3.92 6.50 12.65
CA VAL A 376 3.92 7.02 14.03
C VAL A 376 5.29 7.61 14.39
N THR A 377 6.38 6.98 13.98
CA THR A 377 7.74 7.53 14.20
C THR A 377 8.00 8.76 13.33
N LEU A 378 7.48 8.78 12.10
CA LEU A 378 7.51 9.96 11.23
C LEU A 378 6.75 11.13 11.85
N ALA A 379 5.59 10.89 12.46
CA ALA A 379 4.84 11.93 13.18
C ALA A 379 5.65 12.49 14.37
N GLU A 380 6.34 11.63 15.12
CA GLU A 380 7.22 12.06 16.22
C GLU A 380 8.34 12.98 15.71
N GLN A 381 9.02 12.62 14.63
CA GLN A 381 10.06 13.46 14.03
C GLN A 381 9.49 14.79 13.51
N SER A 382 8.29 14.76 12.92
CA SER A 382 7.61 15.98 12.44
C SER A 382 7.25 16.94 13.60
N PHE A 383 6.73 16.41 14.71
CA PHE A 383 6.48 17.20 15.91
C PHE A 383 7.78 17.78 16.45
N ARG A 384 8.84 16.97 16.55
CA ARG A 384 10.13 17.40 17.10
C ARG A 384 10.70 18.57 16.31
N VAL A 385 10.90 18.42 15.01
CA VAL A 385 11.51 19.46 14.19
C VAL A 385 10.68 20.74 14.21
N THR A 386 9.36 20.64 14.12
CA THR A 386 8.47 21.80 14.15
C THR A 386 8.56 22.54 15.48
N MET A 387 8.51 21.82 16.60
CA MET A 387 8.50 22.44 17.94
C MET A 387 9.84 23.06 18.29
N GLU A 388 10.94 22.42 17.90
CA GLU A 388 12.29 22.94 18.12
C GLU A 388 12.53 24.24 17.33
N GLU A 389 12.16 24.26 16.05
CA GLU A 389 12.37 25.41 15.17
C GLU A 389 11.45 26.60 15.51
N GLU A 390 10.20 26.33 15.87
CA GLU A 390 9.21 27.38 16.24
C GLU A 390 9.25 27.78 17.72
N GLY A 391 10.04 27.04 18.54
CA GLY A 391 10.09 27.29 19.99
C GLY A 391 8.76 27.00 20.70
N ILE A 392 8.01 26.00 20.25
CA ILE A 392 6.73 25.58 20.82
C ILE A 392 6.99 24.63 22.00
N GLU A 393 6.42 24.91 23.14
CA GLU A 393 6.47 24.04 24.31
C GLU A 393 5.06 23.87 24.92
N GLY A 394 4.72 22.68 25.34
CA GLY A 394 3.50 22.33 26.06
C GLY A 394 2.21 22.39 25.22
N GLU A 395 2.30 22.58 23.92
CA GLU A 395 1.16 22.58 22.98
C GLU A 395 1.47 21.74 21.76
N ILE A 396 0.49 20.96 21.29
CA ILE A 396 0.59 20.21 20.03
C ILE A 396 0.53 21.21 18.88
N PRO A 397 1.53 21.25 17.99
CA PRO A 397 1.56 22.21 16.89
C PRO A 397 0.39 22.02 15.93
N GLU A 398 -0.12 23.11 15.37
CA GLU A 398 -1.16 23.04 14.35
C GLU A 398 -0.59 22.54 13.02
N ALA A 399 -1.43 21.88 12.23
CA ALA A 399 -1.00 21.27 10.96
C ALA A 399 -0.36 22.29 10.00
N ASP A 400 -0.90 23.50 9.89
CA ASP A 400 -0.35 24.55 9.03
C ASP A 400 1.08 24.96 9.44
N THR A 401 1.43 24.85 10.72
CA THR A 401 2.80 25.09 11.20
C THR A 401 3.71 23.90 10.90
N MET A 402 3.20 22.68 10.95
CA MET A 402 3.98 21.46 10.73
C MET A 402 4.33 21.23 9.25
N ILE A 403 3.41 21.50 8.34
CA ILE A 403 3.52 21.14 6.92
C ILE A 403 4.82 21.62 6.27
N PRO A 404 5.27 22.89 6.44
CA PRO A 404 6.54 23.33 5.84
C PRO A 404 7.75 22.51 6.32
N TYR A 405 7.79 22.16 7.60
CA TYR A 405 8.86 21.33 8.14
C TYR A 405 8.77 19.89 7.67
N MET A 406 7.57 19.34 7.51
CA MET A 406 7.38 18.02 6.94
C MET A 406 7.85 17.93 5.49
N GLU A 407 7.66 18.98 4.69
CA GLU A 407 8.09 19.08 3.31
C GLU A 407 9.62 19.18 3.14
N GLU A 408 10.31 19.77 4.11
CA GLU A 408 11.75 20.03 4.06
C GLU A 408 12.58 19.00 4.84
N ASN A 409 11.97 18.23 5.75
CA ASN A 409 12.68 17.31 6.62
C ASN A 409 13.15 16.04 5.89
N THR A 410 14.31 15.52 6.30
CA THR A 410 14.74 14.16 5.96
C THR A 410 14.32 13.23 7.08
N TYR A 411 13.52 12.23 6.75
CA TYR A 411 13.03 11.22 7.68
C TYR A 411 13.98 10.04 7.72
N THR A 412 14.26 9.55 8.93
CA THR A 412 15.19 8.47 9.21
C THR A 412 14.51 7.40 10.03
N GLY A 413 15.08 6.20 10.06
CA GLY A 413 14.62 5.16 10.97
C GLY A 413 13.31 4.48 10.53
N SER A 414 13.04 4.43 9.22
CA SER A 414 11.97 3.59 8.68
C SER A 414 12.35 2.12 8.69
N THR A 415 11.36 1.26 8.82
CA THR A 415 11.51 -0.20 8.75
C THR A 415 11.55 -0.72 7.31
N ILE A 416 11.21 0.11 6.32
CA ILE A 416 11.08 -0.27 4.90
C ILE A 416 11.99 0.56 4.01
N LEU A 417 11.97 1.88 4.15
CA LEU A 417 12.73 2.83 3.34
C LEU A 417 14.00 3.25 4.07
N ASN A 418 15.09 3.44 3.35
CA ASN A 418 16.20 4.23 3.86
C ASN A 418 15.74 5.68 4.15
N ASP A 419 16.66 6.54 4.56
CA ASP A 419 16.34 7.95 4.75
C ASP A 419 15.67 8.53 3.51
N PHE A 420 14.56 9.24 3.69
CA PHE A 420 13.81 9.81 2.58
C PHE A 420 13.31 11.22 2.89
N GLN A 421 12.98 11.96 1.84
CA GLN A 421 12.23 13.21 1.91
C GLN A 421 10.91 13.04 1.18
N PHE A 422 9.94 13.86 1.52
CA PHE A 422 8.75 13.95 0.70
C PHE A 422 9.05 14.69 -0.61
N THR A 423 8.41 14.27 -1.68
CA THR A 423 8.43 15.04 -2.92
C THR A 423 7.84 16.43 -2.66
N PRO A 424 8.48 17.49 -3.20
CA PRO A 424 8.10 18.87 -2.89
C PRO A 424 6.72 19.23 -3.45
N PRO A 425 6.10 20.31 -2.95
CA PRO A 425 4.76 20.74 -3.38
C PRO A 425 4.62 21.04 -4.89
N ASP A 426 5.71 21.34 -5.58
CA ASP A 426 5.74 21.59 -7.04
C ASP A 426 6.05 20.33 -7.87
N ALA A 427 6.25 19.17 -7.25
CA ALA A 427 6.29 17.91 -7.96
C ALA A 427 4.90 17.55 -8.53
N ASN A 428 4.84 16.76 -9.60
CA ASN A 428 3.58 16.28 -10.18
C ASN A 428 2.77 15.43 -9.19
N TYR A 429 3.47 14.75 -8.30
CA TYR A 429 2.93 13.96 -7.19
C TYR A 429 3.63 14.42 -5.92
N ALA A 430 2.98 15.33 -5.19
CA ALA A 430 3.54 15.94 -3.99
C ALA A 430 3.24 15.13 -2.73
N HIS A 431 4.10 15.29 -1.71
CA HIS A 431 4.02 14.62 -0.41
C HIS A 431 4.05 13.07 -0.50
N GLU A 432 4.68 12.56 -1.55
CA GLU A 432 5.02 11.15 -1.68
C GLU A 432 6.43 10.89 -1.13
N PRO A 433 6.74 9.68 -0.60
CA PRO A 433 8.13 9.35 -0.30
C PRO A 433 8.94 9.44 -1.59
N SER A 434 10.09 10.09 -1.55
CA SER A 434 10.98 10.14 -2.71
C SER A 434 11.46 8.73 -3.04
N TRP A 435 11.15 8.28 -4.24
CA TRP A 435 11.59 7.00 -4.79
C TRP A 435 12.16 7.21 -6.18
N THR A 436 13.20 6.49 -6.55
CA THR A 436 13.90 6.67 -7.84
C THR A 436 13.96 5.37 -8.64
N SER A 437 14.46 4.30 -8.04
CA SER A 437 14.59 2.97 -8.64
C SER A 437 14.72 1.90 -7.57
N ILE A 438 14.52 0.64 -7.93
CA ILE A 438 14.80 -0.50 -7.05
C ILE A 438 16.29 -0.60 -6.77
N GLU A 439 17.13 -0.36 -7.78
CA GLU A 439 18.60 -0.43 -7.63
C GLU A 439 19.13 0.55 -6.57
N GLU A 440 18.53 1.74 -6.46
CA GLU A 440 18.99 2.76 -5.49
C GLU A 440 18.35 2.59 -4.11
N THR A 441 17.13 2.08 -4.03
CA THR A 441 16.34 2.08 -2.78
C THR A 441 16.19 0.70 -2.14
N GLY A 442 16.45 -0.39 -2.88
CA GLY A 442 16.21 -1.77 -2.43
C GLY A 442 14.74 -2.16 -2.34
N VAL A 443 13.83 -1.26 -2.73
CA VAL A 443 12.37 -1.47 -2.66
C VAL A 443 11.69 -0.99 -3.94
N PRO A 444 10.52 -1.60 -4.30
CA PRO A 444 9.88 -2.74 -3.68
C PRO A 444 10.65 -4.06 -3.88
N VAL A 445 10.38 -5.02 -3.02
CA VAL A 445 10.89 -6.39 -3.17
C VAL A 445 9.92 -7.25 -3.96
N PHE A 446 10.43 -8.28 -4.64
CA PHE A 446 9.63 -9.29 -5.32
C PHE A 446 9.71 -10.60 -4.56
N GLN A 447 8.61 -11.01 -3.99
CA GLN A 447 8.47 -12.24 -3.22
C GLN A 447 7.76 -13.32 -4.00
N GLN A 448 8.06 -14.57 -3.65
CA GLN A 448 7.39 -15.76 -4.17
C GLN A 448 7.07 -16.73 -3.04
N TRP A 449 5.89 -17.32 -3.07
CA TRP A 449 5.58 -18.43 -2.21
C TRP A 449 6.29 -19.69 -2.67
N GLN A 450 7.07 -20.29 -1.78
CA GLN A 450 7.80 -21.52 -2.04
C GLN A 450 7.70 -22.47 -0.84
N LYS A 451 7.75 -23.78 -1.08
CA LYS A 451 7.99 -24.74 0.00
C LYS A 451 9.43 -24.66 0.42
N ASP A 452 9.65 -24.52 1.70
CA ASP A 452 10.99 -24.56 2.31
C ASP A 452 10.97 -25.45 3.55
N PRO A 453 11.30 -26.75 3.40
CA PRO A 453 11.33 -27.69 4.52
C PRO A 453 12.37 -27.35 5.61
N GLU A 454 13.39 -26.54 5.31
CA GLU A 454 14.37 -26.09 6.28
C GLU A 454 13.77 -25.04 7.24
N VAL A 455 12.82 -24.27 6.75
CA VAL A 455 12.06 -23.28 7.54
C VAL A 455 10.80 -23.91 8.14
N ARG A 456 10.07 -24.70 7.31
CA ARG A 456 8.81 -25.36 7.72
C ARG A 456 8.50 -26.58 6.87
N ASP A 457 8.11 -27.69 7.52
CA ASP A 457 7.90 -28.99 6.88
C ASP A 457 6.66 -29.05 5.96
N ASP A 458 5.58 -28.28 6.25
CA ASP A 458 4.27 -28.46 5.63
C ASP A 458 3.60 -27.17 5.15
N TYR A 459 4.34 -26.06 5.16
CA TYR A 459 3.79 -24.74 4.83
C TYR A 459 4.73 -23.95 3.92
N GLY A 460 4.17 -23.08 3.08
CA GLY A 460 4.96 -22.21 2.25
C GLY A 460 5.60 -21.04 3.01
N VAL A 461 6.69 -20.58 2.48
CA VAL A 461 7.43 -19.39 2.96
C VAL A 461 7.39 -18.34 1.85
N MET A 462 7.23 -17.08 2.20
CA MET A 462 7.34 -15.96 1.28
C MET A 462 8.81 -15.54 1.15
N HIS A 463 9.50 -16.11 0.20
CA HIS A 463 10.88 -15.74 -0.08
C HIS A 463 10.93 -14.50 -0.99
N SER A 464 11.82 -13.57 -0.70
CA SER A 464 12.22 -12.54 -1.65
C SER A 464 13.25 -13.11 -2.62
N PHE A 465 13.09 -12.84 -3.91
CA PHE A 465 14.03 -13.28 -4.95
C PHE A 465 14.62 -12.10 -5.76
N TYR A 466 14.16 -10.88 -5.51
CA TYR A 466 14.66 -9.65 -6.10
C TYR A 466 14.26 -8.44 -5.23
N PRO A 467 15.10 -7.38 -5.10
CA PRO A 467 16.47 -7.29 -5.61
C PRO A 467 17.46 -8.19 -4.87
N GLU A 468 18.71 -8.30 -5.37
CA GLU A 468 19.70 -9.25 -4.86
C GLU A 468 20.07 -9.02 -3.38
N GLU A 469 20.12 -7.77 -2.92
CA GLU A 469 20.42 -7.41 -1.53
C GLU A 469 19.35 -7.89 -0.54
N ASN A 470 18.12 -8.04 -0.99
CA ASN A 470 16.98 -8.52 -0.20
C ASN A 470 16.60 -9.97 -0.51
N LYS A 471 17.43 -10.68 -1.27
CA LYS A 471 17.14 -12.03 -1.73
C LYS A 471 17.30 -13.06 -0.62
N THR A 472 16.27 -13.87 -0.41
CA THR A 472 16.26 -14.98 0.55
C THR A 472 16.17 -16.37 -0.11
N ALA A 473 15.74 -16.44 -1.37
CA ALA A 473 15.76 -17.64 -2.21
C ALA A 473 15.81 -17.30 -3.70
N GLU A 474 16.13 -18.29 -4.52
CA GLU A 474 16.03 -18.17 -5.98
C GLU A 474 14.56 -18.18 -6.42
N TYR A 475 14.28 -17.56 -7.55
CA TYR A 475 12.97 -17.70 -8.19
C TYR A 475 12.76 -19.15 -8.63
N ALA A 476 11.65 -19.74 -8.28
CA ALA A 476 11.29 -21.11 -8.63
C ALA A 476 10.20 -21.15 -9.71
N VAL A 477 10.32 -22.13 -10.60
CA VAL A 477 9.35 -22.39 -11.68
C VAL A 477 8.71 -23.75 -11.41
N PRO A 478 7.37 -23.88 -11.51
CA PRO A 478 6.74 -25.18 -11.33
C PRO A 478 7.14 -26.19 -12.42
N ASP A 479 7.26 -27.47 -12.05
CA ASP A 479 7.68 -28.57 -12.94
C ASP A 479 6.78 -28.74 -14.18
N TRP A 480 5.53 -28.26 -14.13
CA TRP A 480 4.59 -28.35 -15.25
C TRP A 480 4.77 -27.25 -16.31
N ILE A 481 5.58 -26.23 -16.06
CA ILE A 481 5.93 -25.22 -17.05
C ILE A 481 7.12 -25.76 -17.87
N GLY A 482 6.85 -26.13 -19.11
CA GLY A 482 7.77 -26.88 -19.96
C GLY A 482 9.07 -26.17 -20.28
N GLY A 483 10.13 -26.47 -19.52
CA GLY A 483 11.52 -26.14 -19.86
C GLY A 483 11.87 -24.65 -19.89
N ARG A 484 11.09 -23.80 -19.29
CA ARG A 484 11.28 -22.34 -19.19
C ARG A 484 11.82 -21.95 -17.82
N GLY A 485 12.72 -22.74 -17.28
CA GLY A 485 13.40 -22.51 -16.00
C GLY A 485 14.79 -21.95 -16.17
#